data_aaae550450fd0b86d832c376e6c8f3b5
#
_entry.id   aaae550450fd0b86d832c376e6c8f3b5
#
_cell.length_a   1.000
_cell.length_b   1.000
_cell.length_c   1.000
_cell.angle_alpha   90.00
_cell.angle_beta   90.00
_cell.angle_gamma   90.00
#
_symmetry.space_group_name_H-M   'P 1'
#
loop_
_entity.id
_entity.type
_entity.pdbx_description
1 polymer ?
#
loop_
_entity_poly.entity_id
_entity_poly.type
_entity_poly.pdbx_seq_one_letter_code
_entity_poly.pdbx_strand_id
1 'polypeptide(L)'
;MMRFVGLDVSQKTTAVCIVDGDGTRLWRGQCLSTPEQIEAVIRQHAHEDVRLGIETGPMTTWLVHELRARGLDVVCLDARHARAALKMQLNKTDANDAEGLAQIMRTGWFRSVHVKSFETHRARALLGARAQLVGMTTRLSNHIRGVLKTFGLLPGAMRGLPFDRRVEAMLEARPDVAPVVQPMLGAWRQLRVQIAAFDKAVRDIVKVSSTCRLLMTVPGIGALTGLAYVSTVEDPDRFKQSRAVGAHCGLTPRQYQSGQMDRSGRISRCGDVLIRTLLYEAAGVILTRLKRACDLKDWAEAIATRAGHGKARVALARKLAVILHSIWRSGVPYRWADSAIAG
;
A
#
# COMPACT_ATOMS: atom_id res chain seq x y z
N MET A 1 -20.79 14.50 29.77
CA MET A 1 -21.51 14.09 28.53
C MET A 1 -20.48 14.02 27.41
N MET A 2 -20.43 12.93 26.60
CA MET A 2 -19.42 12.75 25.57
C MET A 2 -19.54 13.81 24.48
N ARG A 3 -18.41 14.41 24.06
CA ARG A 3 -18.30 15.38 22.96
C ARG A 3 -17.55 14.78 21.78
N PHE A 4 -17.94 15.15 20.58
CA PHE A 4 -17.36 14.64 19.34
C PHE A 4 -16.68 15.79 18.60
N VAL A 5 -15.44 15.55 18.19
CA VAL A 5 -14.61 16.55 17.52
C VAL A 5 -14.24 16.05 16.13
N GLY A 6 -14.43 16.87 15.12
CA GLY A 6 -13.94 16.67 13.78
C GLY A 6 -12.72 17.54 13.51
N LEU A 7 -11.67 16.93 12.99
CA LEU A 7 -10.42 17.58 12.59
C LEU A 7 -10.24 17.47 11.08
N ASP A 8 -10.39 18.57 10.37
CA ASP A 8 -9.99 18.65 8.96
C ASP A 8 -8.62 19.28 8.86
N VAL A 9 -7.62 18.43 8.58
CA VAL A 9 -6.20 18.78 8.69
C VAL A 9 -5.63 19.18 7.35
N SER A 10 -5.16 20.42 7.25
CA SER A 10 -4.30 20.87 6.17
C SER A 10 -2.85 21.05 6.66
N GLN A 11 -1.94 21.38 5.75
CA GLN A 11 -0.50 21.48 6.10
C GLN A 11 -0.19 22.56 7.13
N LYS A 12 -0.89 23.68 7.12
CA LYS A 12 -0.64 24.84 8.00
C LYS A 12 -1.64 24.93 9.13
N THR A 13 -2.92 24.76 8.84
CA THR A 13 -4.02 24.95 9.77
C THR A 13 -4.94 23.75 9.77
N THR A 14 -5.54 23.47 10.92
CA THR A 14 -6.55 22.44 11.11
C THR A 14 -7.86 23.14 11.46
N ALA A 15 -8.91 22.88 10.68
CA ALA A 15 -10.26 23.29 11.07
C ALA A 15 -10.79 22.28 12.10
N VAL A 16 -11.40 22.80 13.16
CA VAL A 16 -11.89 22.03 14.29
C VAL A 16 -13.35 22.36 14.52
N CYS A 17 -14.18 21.36 14.68
CA CYS A 17 -15.57 21.51 15.09
C CYS A 17 -15.88 20.56 16.25
N ILE A 18 -16.56 21.06 17.27
CA ILE A 18 -16.97 20.34 18.47
C ILE A 18 -18.49 20.32 18.52
N VAL A 19 -19.08 19.10 18.62
CA VAL A 19 -20.51 18.91 18.78
C VAL A 19 -20.79 18.09 20.05
N ASP A 20 -21.97 18.28 20.62
CA ASP A 20 -22.49 17.47 21.74
C ASP A 20 -23.10 16.13 21.27
N GLY A 21 -23.68 15.39 22.21
CA GLY A 21 -24.36 14.12 21.94
C GLY A 21 -25.60 14.25 21.03
N ASP A 22 -26.27 15.40 21.03
CA ASP A 22 -27.44 15.69 20.22
C ASP A 22 -27.07 16.22 18.82
N GLY A 23 -25.79 16.55 18.62
CA GLY A 23 -25.25 17.05 17.35
C GLY A 23 -25.29 18.57 17.23
N THR A 24 -25.61 19.27 18.34
CA THR A 24 -25.52 20.73 18.40
C THR A 24 -24.08 21.17 18.40
N ARG A 25 -23.74 22.13 17.55
CA ARG A 25 -22.40 22.69 17.48
C ARG A 25 -22.11 23.56 18.69
N LEU A 26 -21.15 23.13 19.51
CA LEU A 26 -20.67 23.86 20.68
C LEU A 26 -19.61 24.90 20.32
N TRP A 27 -18.69 24.54 19.43
CA TRP A 27 -17.61 25.40 18.99
C TRP A 27 -17.13 25.05 17.58
N ARG A 28 -16.61 26.03 16.86
CA ARG A 28 -15.95 25.88 15.57
C ARG A 28 -14.89 26.94 15.38
N GLY A 29 -13.70 26.55 14.91
CA GLY A 29 -12.59 27.46 14.64
C GLY A 29 -11.43 26.77 13.91
N GLN A 30 -10.29 27.41 13.94
CA GLN A 30 -9.05 26.91 13.35
C GLN A 30 -7.89 27.11 14.34
N CYS A 31 -6.90 26.19 14.24
CA CYS A 31 -5.62 26.31 14.91
C CYS A 31 -4.48 25.91 13.97
N LEU A 32 -3.23 26.08 14.39
CA LEU A 32 -2.09 25.53 13.66
C LEU A 32 -2.15 23.99 13.70
N SER A 33 -1.70 23.33 12.61
CA SER A 33 -1.67 21.87 12.50
C SER A 33 -0.51 21.28 13.31
N THR A 34 -0.40 21.64 14.58
CA THR A 34 0.54 21.06 15.54
C THR A 34 -0.23 20.37 16.67
N PRO A 35 0.30 19.26 17.24
CA PRO A 35 -0.36 18.55 18.33
C PRO A 35 -0.69 19.44 19.52
N GLU A 36 0.20 20.38 19.88
CA GLU A 36 0.06 21.29 21.00
C GLU A 36 -1.11 22.25 20.81
N GLN A 37 -1.26 22.83 19.62
CA GLN A 37 -2.33 23.78 19.32
C GLN A 37 -3.68 23.07 19.20
N ILE A 38 -3.70 21.89 18.61
CA ILE A 38 -4.93 21.07 18.54
C ILE A 38 -5.36 20.67 19.97
N GLU A 39 -4.44 20.19 20.80
CA GLU A 39 -4.73 19.87 22.21
C GLU A 39 -5.24 21.08 22.99
N ALA A 40 -4.59 22.24 22.85
CA ALA A 40 -4.98 23.46 23.54
C ALA A 40 -6.42 23.88 23.22
N VAL A 41 -6.79 23.87 21.93
CA VAL A 41 -8.15 24.19 21.47
C VAL A 41 -9.17 23.18 22.04
N ILE A 42 -8.84 21.88 22.02
CA ILE A 42 -9.74 20.86 22.54
C ILE A 42 -9.94 21.03 24.04
N ARG A 43 -8.87 21.20 24.83
CA ARG A 43 -8.96 21.40 26.28
C ARG A 43 -9.69 22.71 26.67
N GLN A 44 -9.55 23.75 25.85
CA GLN A 44 -10.23 25.02 26.07
C GLN A 44 -11.73 24.95 25.83
N HIS A 45 -12.19 24.19 24.83
CA HIS A 45 -13.58 24.25 24.38
C HIS A 45 -14.37 22.94 24.61
N ALA A 46 -13.69 21.89 25.05
CA ALA A 46 -14.31 20.60 25.36
C ALA A 46 -13.84 20.12 26.74
N HIS A 47 -14.60 20.43 27.79
CA HIS A 47 -14.25 20.15 29.20
C HIS A 47 -14.60 18.75 29.71
N GLU A 48 -15.11 17.87 28.84
CA GLU A 48 -15.60 16.53 29.18
C GLU A 48 -14.89 15.45 28.35
N ASP A 49 -15.36 14.21 28.46
CA ASP A 49 -14.90 13.10 27.63
C ASP A 49 -15.05 13.44 26.13
N VAL A 50 -13.94 13.38 25.41
CA VAL A 50 -13.86 13.84 24.02
C VAL A 50 -13.40 12.72 23.13
N ARG A 51 -14.07 12.54 22.00
CA ARG A 51 -13.67 11.62 20.95
C ARG A 51 -13.39 12.34 19.64
N LEU A 52 -12.16 12.25 19.17
CA LEU A 52 -11.70 12.97 17.99
C LEU A 52 -11.74 12.12 16.75
N GLY A 53 -12.23 12.64 15.65
CA GLY A 53 -12.16 12.08 14.31
C GLY A 53 -11.19 12.84 13.42
N ILE A 54 -10.24 12.15 12.82
CA ILE A 54 -9.30 12.68 11.84
C ILE A 54 -9.33 11.82 10.57
N GLU A 55 -9.41 12.45 9.40
CA GLU A 55 -9.38 11.71 8.13
C GLU A 55 -7.96 11.21 7.78
N THR A 56 -7.86 10.08 7.05
CA THR A 56 -6.56 9.59 6.56
C THR A 56 -5.93 10.60 5.59
N GLY A 57 -4.75 11.10 5.93
CA GLY A 57 -3.98 12.07 5.16
C GLY A 57 -2.47 11.96 5.43
N PRO A 58 -1.64 12.78 4.80
CA PRO A 58 -0.18 12.72 4.95
C PRO A 58 0.31 12.93 6.39
N MET A 59 -0.36 13.79 7.16
CA MET A 59 0.02 14.12 8.53
C MET A 59 -0.67 13.25 9.59
N THR A 60 -1.66 12.44 9.19
CA THR A 60 -2.53 11.70 10.11
C THR A 60 -1.75 10.78 11.05
N THR A 61 -0.77 10.04 10.54
CA THR A 61 0.00 9.11 11.39
C THR A 61 0.70 9.85 12.52
N TRP A 62 1.40 10.92 12.21
CA TRP A 62 2.11 11.72 13.20
C TRP A 62 1.13 12.34 14.22
N LEU A 63 0.10 13.04 13.74
CA LEU A 63 -0.89 13.68 14.62
C LEU A 63 -1.61 12.68 15.52
N VAL A 64 -2.03 11.53 15.00
CA VAL A 64 -2.72 10.52 15.81
C VAL A 64 -1.83 9.99 16.92
N HIS A 65 -0.56 9.69 16.64
CA HIS A 65 0.37 9.23 17.67
C HIS A 65 0.64 10.29 18.73
N GLU A 66 0.88 11.53 18.31
CA GLU A 66 1.16 12.63 19.22
C GLU A 66 -0.06 13.00 20.08
N LEU A 67 -1.25 13.05 19.49
CA LEU A 67 -2.47 13.37 20.23
C LEU A 67 -2.85 12.24 21.21
N ARG A 68 -2.66 10.98 20.82
CA ARG A 68 -2.85 9.85 21.75
C ARG A 68 -1.84 9.84 22.89
N ALA A 69 -0.58 10.18 22.63
CA ALA A 69 0.43 10.35 23.69
C ALA A 69 0.07 11.44 24.71
N ARG A 70 -0.75 12.43 24.31
CA ARG A 70 -1.31 13.47 25.16
C ARG A 70 -2.64 13.08 25.83
N GLY A 71 -3.05 11.81 25.70
CA GLY A 71 -4.24 11.25 26.36
C GLY A 71 -5.57 11.54 25.65
N LEU A 72 -5.54 11.96 24.37
CA LEU A 72 -6.75 12.20 23.60
C LEU A 72 -7.20 10.92 22.87
N ASP A 73 -8.51 10.60 22.90
CA ASP A 73 -9.10 9.49 22.14
C ASP A 73 -9.26 9.89 20.67
N VAL A 74 -8.31 9.48 19.84
CA VAL A 74 -8.28 9.83 18.42
C VAL A 74 -8.59 8.61 17.54
N VAL A 75 -9.60 8.76 16.72
CA VAL A 75 -10.02 7.77 15.71
C VAL A 75 -9.64 8.25 14.32
N CYS A 76 -8.90 7.44 13.59
CA CYS A 76 -8.61 7.70 12.18
C CYS A 76 -9.73 7.16 11.29
N LEU A 77 -10.29 8.00 10.44
CA LEU A 77 -11.41 7.70 9.55
C LEU A 77 -10.93 7.39 8.12
N ASP A 78 -11.55 6.39 7.45
CA ASP A 78 -11.29 6.12 6.03
C ASP A 78 -11.76 7.32 5.18
N ALA A 79 -10.83 8.00 4.52
CA ALA A 79 -11.08 9.17 3.68
C ALA A 79 -12.16 8.95 2.62
N ARG A 80 -12.31 7.72 2.10
CA ARG A 80 -13.34 7.42 1.10
C ARG A 80 -14.74 7.38 1.71
N HIS A 81 -14.85 6.87 2.95
CA HIS A 81 -16.10 6.87 3.71
C HIS A 81 -16.47 8.29 4.15
N ALA A 82 -15.52 9.02 4.74
CA ALA A 82 -15.73 10.41 5.14
C ALA A 82 -16.16 11.25 3.93
N ARG A 83 -15.44 11.19 2.82
CA ARG A 83 -15.78 11.91 1.58
C ARG A 83 -17.15 11.54 1.03
N ALA A 84 -17.58 10.28 1.14
CA ALA A 84 -18.90 9.86 0.67
C ALA A 84 -20.02 10.49 1.53
N ALA A 85 -19.85 10.55 2.86
CA ALA A 85 -20.78 11.19 3.77
C ALA A 85 -20.78 12.72 3.60
N LEU A 86 -19.62 13.34 3.47
CA LEU A 86 -19.48 14.80 3.30
C LEU A 86 -20.03 15.31 1.95
N LYS A 87 -20.18 14.46 0.94
CA LYS A 87 -20.81 14.84 -0.34
C LYS A 87 -22.28 15.29 -0.23
N MET A 88 -22.94 15.01 0.87
CA MET A 88 -24.30 15.52 1.13
C MET A 88 -24.31 17.02 1.43
N GLN A 89 -23.17 17.64 1.75
CA GLN A 89 -23.06 19.05 1.99
C GLN A 89 -23.02 19.85 0.68
N LEU A 90 -23.82 20.91 0.58
CA LEU A 90 -23.88 21.75 -0.62
C LEU A 90 -22.62 22.56 -0.85
N ASN A 91 -21.98 23.04 0.23
CA ASN A 91 -20.80 23.88 0.18
C ASN A 91 -19.61 23.15 0.82
N LYS A 92 -18.54 22.96 0.06
CA LYS A 92 -17.29 22.41 0.55
C LYS A 92 -16.40 23.52 1.08
N THR A 93 -16.20 23.54 2.40
CA THR A 93 -15.22 24.37 3.09
C THR A 93 -14.58 23.55 4.22
N ASP A 94 -13.35 23.86 4.60
CA ASP A 94 -12.65 23.14 5.70
C ASP A 94 -13.49 23.16 7.00
N ALA A 95 -14.19 24.26 7.26
CA ALA A 95 -15.09 24.39 8.42
C ALA A 95 -16.29 23.44 8.36
N ASN A 96 -16.89 23.26 7.18
CA ASN A 96 -17.99 22.31 6.98
C ASN A 96 -17.48 20.87 6.99
N ASP A 97 -16.30 20.60 6.43
CA ASP A 97 -15.70 19.28 6.44
C ASP A 97 -15.39 18.87 7.90
N ALA A 98 -14.84 19.75 8.74
CA ALA A 98 -14.64 19.52 10.17
C ALA A 98 -15.97 19.24 10.92
N GLU A 99 -17.02 20.02 10.65
CA GLU A 99 -18.34 19.80 11.25
C GLU A 99 -18.92 18.44 10.80
N GLY A 100 -18.81 18.10 9.53
CA GLY A 100 -19.25 16.82 9.01
C GLY A 100 -18.51 15.64 9.62
N LEU A 101 -17.18 15.77 9.85
CA LEU A 101 -16.40 14.76 10.56
C LEU A 101 -16.85 14.60 12.01
N ALA A 102 -17.18 15.68 12.72
CA ALA A 102 -17.72 15.63 14.07
C ALA A 102 -19.08 14.87 14.11
N GLN A 103 -19.98 15.15 13.15
CA GLN A 103 -21.27 14.47 13.04
C GLN A 103 -21.08 12.98 12.69
N ILE A 104 -20.14 12.64 11.81
CA ILE A 104 -19.80 11.23 11.50
C ILE A 104 -19.30 10.52 12.76
N MET A 105 -18.45 11.17 13.56
CA MET A 105 -17.96 10.61 14.82
C MET A 105 -19.11 10.38 15.80
N ARG A 106 -20.03 11.32 15.94
CA ARG A 106 -21.20 11.25 16.82
C ARG A 106 -22.13 10.09 16.44
N THR A 107 -22.45 9.96 15.18
CA THR A 107 -23.37 8.90 14.70
C THR A 107 -22.75 7.52 14.70
N GLY A 108 -21.42 7.40 14.81
CA GLY A 108 -20.71 6.14 14.69
C GLY A 108 -20.74 5.53 13.28
N TRP A 109 -21.28 6.24 12.30
CA TRP A 109 -21.39 5.74 10.94
C TRP A 109 -20.12 6.02 10.12
N PHE A 110 -19.03 5.37 10.52
CA PHE A 110 -17.74 5.49 9.86
C PHE A 110 -17.01 4.15 9.84
N ARG A 111 -15.98 4.10 9.01
CA ARG A 111 -15.01 3.02 9.01
C ARG A 111 -13.70 3.54 9.60
N SER A 112 -13.32 2.98 10.74
CA SER A 112 -12.02 3.29 11.34
C SER A 112 -10.88 2.67 10.55
N VAL A 113 -9.75 3.38 10.50
CA VAL A 113 -8.50 2.91 9.91
C VAL A 113 -7.48 2.72 11.01
N HIS A 114 -6.84 1.57 11.00
CA HIS A 114 -5.72 1.30 11.90
C HIS A 114 -4.53 2.18 11.52
N VAL A 115 -4.09 3.00 12.45
CA VAL A 115 -2.89 3.83 12.31
C VAL A 115 -1.69 2.98 12.70
N LYS A 116 -0.79 2.80 11.76
CA LYS A 116 0.40 1.96 11.90
C LYS A 116 1.46 2.63 12.76
N SER A 117 2.29 1.83 13.42
CA SER A 117 3.46 2.31 14.18
C SER A 117 4.45 3.08 13.29
N PHE A 118 5.26 3.93 13.90
CA PHE A 118 6.33 4.63 13.19
C PHE A 118 7.37 3.67 12.59
N GLU A 119 7.61 2.54 13.22
CA GLU A 119 8.50 1.50 12.70
C GLU A 119 7.95 0.92 11.40
N THR A 120 6.67 0.54 11.39
CA THR A 120 5.97 0.08 10.20
C THR A 120 5.94 1.15 9.10
N HIS A 121 5.74 2.42 9.46
CA HIS A 121 5.82 3.53 8.51
C HIS A 121 7.21 3.68 7.89
N ARG A 122 8.30 3.53 8.66
CA ARG A 122 9.66 3.55 8.11
C ARG A 122 9.88 2.43 7.09
N ALA A 123 9.44 1.20 7.40
CA ALA A 123 9.51 0.09 6.47
C ALA A 123 8.71 0.36 5.18
N ARG A 124 7.50 0.92 5.31
CA ARG A 124 6.67 1.31 4.16
C ARG A 124 7.29 2.45 3.34
N ALA A 125 7.88 3.45 3.99
CA ALA A 125 8.58 4.54 3.32
C ALA A 125 9.78 4.02 2.51
N LEU A 126 10.58 3.12 3.09
CA LEU A 126 11.69 2.44 2.41
C LEU A 126 11.22 1.69 1.15
N LEU A 127 10.17 0.88 1.28
CA LEU A 127 9.59 0.13 0.17
C LEU A 127 9.00 1.05 -0.91
N GLY A 128 8.32 2.12 -0.50
CA GLY A 128 7.75 3.13 -1.40
C GLY A 128 8.83 3.91 -2.15
N ALA A 129 9.88 4.37 -1.47
CA ALA A 129 11.01 5.04 -2.08
C ALA A 129 11.70 4.15 -3.11
N ARG A 130 11.98 2.89 -2.74
CA ARG A 130 12.52 1.90 -3.68
C ARG A 130 11.62 1.71 -4.91
N ALA A 131 10.32 1.54 -4.72
CA ALA A 131 9.37 1.36 -5.83
C ALA A 131 9.35 2.59 -6.76
N GLN A 132 9.43 3.79 -6.19
CA GLN A 132 9.54 5.04 -6.96
C GLN A 132 10.80 5.07 -7.84
N LEU A 133 11.97 4.73 -7.28
CA LEU A 133 13.22 4.69 -8.06
C LEU A 133 13.18 3.63 -9.15
N VAL A 134 12.59 2.46 -8.90
CA VAL A 134 12.36 1.42 -9.93
C VAL A 134 11.47 1.96 -11.05
N GLY A 135 10.40 2.66 -10.71
CA GLY A 135 9.53 3.31 -11.70
C GLY A 135 10.26 4.36 -12.52
N MET A 136 11.09 5.20 -11.88
CA MET A 136 11.93 6.20 -12.57
C MET A 136 12.94 5.53 -13.53
N THR A 137 13.62 4.48 -13.07
CA THR A 137 14.58 3.70 -13.88
C THR A 137 13.89 3.11 -15.12
N THR A 138 12.68 2.56 -14.96
CA THR A 138 11.90 2.01 -16.08
C THR A 138 11.51 3.10 -17.10
N ARG A 139 10.99 4.24 -16.61
CA ARG A 139 10.63 5.37 -17.48
C ARG A 139 11.85 5.88 -18.24
N LEU A 140 12.98 6.05 -17.54
CA LEU A 140 14.21 6.53 -18.16
C LEU A 140 14.77 5.56 -19.21
N SER A 141 14.78 4.26 -18.91
CA SER A 141 15.15 3.22 -19.89
C SER A 141 14.28 3.28 -21.16
N ASN A 142 12.97 3.46 -20.97
CA ASN A 142 12.05 3.52 -22.11
C ASN A 142 12.26 4.81 -22.92
N HIS A 143 12.53 5.93 -22.25
CA HIS A 143 12.85 7.18 -22.91
C HIS A 143 14.16 7.09 -23.71
N ILE A 144 15.24 6.56 -23.13
CA ILE A 144 16.50 6.31 -23.83
C ILE A 144 16.27 5.42 -25.07
N ARG A 145 15.51 4.33 -24.94
CA ARG A 145 15.16 3.48 -26.09
C ARG A 145 14.38 4.25 -27.17
N GLY A 146 13.49 5.14 -26.76
CA GLY A 146 12.74 6.01 -27.68
C GLY A 146 13.68 6.91 -28.48
N VAL A 147 14.57 7.63 -27.80
CA VAL A 147 15.57 8.51 -28.42
C VAL A 147 16.47 7.74 -29.38
N LEU A 148 17.04 6.60 -28.94
CA LEU A 148 17.92 5.79 -29.80
C LEU A 148 17.22 5.32 -31.08
N LYS A 149 15.94 4.92 -30.98
CA LYS A 149 15.16 4.50 -32.14
C LYS A 149 15.00 5.60 -33.20
N THR A 150 14.90 6.87 -32.79
CA THR A 150 14.81 8.01 -33.70
C THR A 150 16.05 8.10 -34.62
N PHE A 151 17.20 7.60 -34.15
CA PHE A 151 18.45 7.56 -34.91
C PHE A 151 18.74 6.17 -35.51
N GLY A 152 17.76 5.27 -35.57
CA GLY A 152 17.91 3.93 -36.16
C GLY A 152 18.65 2.93 -35.24
N LEU A 153 18.92 3.31 -33.99
CA LEU A 153 19.62 2.46 -33.02
C LEU A 153 18.59 1.59 -32.23
N LEU A 154 18.73 0.26 -32.29
CA LEU A 154 17.76 -0.68 -31.72
C LEU A 154 18.37 -1.46 -30.55
N PRO A 155 18.26 -0.99 -29.29
CA PRO A 155 18.88 -1.63 -28.13
C PRO A 155 18.41 -3.06 -27.84
N GLY A 156 17.29 -3.48 -28.41
CA GLY A 156 16.75 -4.85 -28.27
C GLY A 156 17.53 -5.94 -29.02
N ALA A 157 18.33 -5.56 -30.03
CA ALA A 157 19.05 -6.51 -30.88
C ALA A 157 20.27 -7.17 -30.20
N MET A 158 20.84 -6.53 -29.17
CA MET A 158 22.05 -7.04 -28.48
C MET A 158 21.68 -7.88 -27.26
N ARG A 159 21.44 -9.18 -27.46
CA ARG A 159 21.15 -10.12 -26.39
C ARG A 159 22.42 -10.39 -25.56
N GLY A 160 22.25 -10.62 -24.25
CA GLY A 160 23.34 -11.00 -23.34
C GLY A 160 24.04 -9.86 -22.60
N LEU A 161 24.01 -8.64 -23.11
CA LEU A 161 24.63 -7.50 -22.44
C LEU A 161 23.64 -6.74 -21.52
N PRO A 162 24.08 -6.19 -20.40
CA PRO A 162 23.31 -5.25 -19.58
C PRO A 162 22.86 -4.04 -20.40
N PHE A 163 21.75 -3.40 -19.98
CA PHE A 163 21.16 -2.29 -20.73
C PHE A 163 22.13 -1.13 -20.99
N ASP A 164 22.88 -0.73 -19.99
CA ASP A 164 23.84 0.38 -20.08
C ASP A 164 24.98 0.05 -21.05
N ARG A 165 25.53 -1.17 -21.03
CA ARG A 165 26.57 -1.60 -21.95
C ARG A 165 26.10 -1.65 -23.39
N ARG A 166 24.84 -2.05 -23.60
CA ARG A 166 24.23 -2.01 -24.95
C ARG A 166 24.09 -0.59 -25.48
N VAL A 167 23.69 0.34 -24.62
CA VAL A 167 23.57 1.75 -24.99
C VAL A 167 24.96 2.33 -25.31
N GLU A 168 25.97 2.07 -24.48
CA GLU A 168 27.36 2.52 -24.73
C GLU A 168 27.89 2.06 -26.08
N ALA A 169 27.78 0.77 -26.37
CA ALA A 169 28.24 0.22 -27.65
C ALA A 169 27.56 0.86 -28.88
N MET A 170 26.30 1.28 -28.72
CA MET A 170 25.59 2.02 -29.79
C MET A 170 26.08 3.45 -29.94
N LEU A 171 26.42 4.11 -28.83
CA LEU A 171 26.95 5.48 -28.85
C LEU A 171 28.39 5.55 -29.41
N GLU A 172 29.18 4.48 -29.27
CA GLU A 172 30.48 4.39 -29.96
C GLU A 172 30.36 4.46 -31.47
N ALA A 173 29.31 3.84 -32.04
CA ALA A 173 29.02 3.88 -33.46
C ALA A 173 28.34 5.19 -33.93
N ARG A 174 27.78 5.97 -33.00
CA ARG A 174 27.06 7.22 -33.28
C ARG A 174 27.38 8.27 -32.20
N PRO A 175 28.62 8.83 -32.26
CA PRO A 175 29.08 9.81 -31.27
C PRO A 175 28.25 11.11 -31.26
N ASP A 176 27.60 11.44 -32.38
CA ASP A 176 26.69 12.58 -32.50
C ASP A 176 25.45 12.50 -31.60
N VAL A 177 25.03 11.29 -31.21
CA VAL A 177 23.89 11.03 -30.30
C VAL A 177 24.30 11.02 -28.84
N ALA A 178 25.60 10.80 -28.55
CA ALA A 178 26.13 10.68 -27.22
C ALA A 178 25.82 11.86 -26.28
N PRO A 179 25.92 13.16 -26.70
CA PRO A 179 25.62 14.28 -25.82
C PRO A 179 24.21 14.29 -25.26
N VAL A 180 23.24 13.70 -25.98
CA VAL A 180 21.84 13.61 -25.53
C VAL A 180 21.63 12.40 -24.60
N VAL A 181 22.25 11.26 -24.89
CA VAL A 181 21.94 9.99 -24.23
C VAL A 181 22.81 9.75 -22.99
N GLN A 182 24.08 10.14 -23.02
CA GLN A 182 25.02 9.90 -21.92
C GLN A 182 24.55 10.47 -20.56
N PRO A 183 24.05 11.73 -20.46
CA PRO A 183 23.55 12.26 -19.19
C PRO A 183 22.39 11.44 -18.64
N MET A 184 21.48 10.97 -19.50
CA MET A 184 20.35 10.11 -19.09
C MET A 184 20.84 8.74 -18.64
N LEU A 185 21.84 8.17 -19.29
CA LEU A 185 22.45 6.89 -18.91
C LEU A 185 23.19 7.00 -17.58
N GLY A 186 23.86 8.12 -17.34
CA GLY A 186 24.48 8.44 -16.04
C GLY A 186 23.46 8.49 -14.92
N ALA A 187 22.35 9.22 -15.11
CA ALA A 187 21.25 9.27 -14.15
C ALA A 187 20.62 7.87 -13.91
N TRP A 188 20.44 7.08 -14.97
CA TRP A 188 19.94 5.71 -14.87
C TRP A 188 20.86 4.83 -14.01
N ARG A 189 22.18 4.94 -14.17
CA ARG A 189 23.15 4.22 -13.35
C ARG A 189 23.07 4.60 -11.88
N GLN A 190 22.98 5.89 -11.58
CA GLN A 190 22.84 6.37 -10.21
C GLN A 190 21.56 5.84 -9.55
N LEU A 191 20.44 5.84 -10.27
CA LEU A 191 19.19 5.23 -9.78
C LEU A 191 19.38 3.73 -9.46
N ARG A 192 20.12 2.98 -10.28
CA ARG A 192 20.43 1.56 -10.05
C ARG A 192 21.25 1.34 -8.79
N VAL A 193 22.24 2.20 -8.52
CA VAL A 193 23.04 2.17 -7.28
C VAL A 193 22.15 2.38 -6.07
N GLN A 194 21.28 3.40 -6.10
CA GLN A 194 20.37 3.67 -4.98
C GLN A 194 19.35 2.54 -4.76
N ILE A 195 18.82 1.95 -5.83
CA ILE A 195 17.94 0.77 -5.73
C ILE A 195 18.65 -0.39 -5.04
N ALA A 196 19.91 -0.65 -5.38
CA ALA A 196 20.71 -1.70 -4.74
C ALA A 196 20.93 -1.43 -3.25
N ALA A 197 21.13 -0.16 -2.85
CA ALA A 197 21.20 0.23 -1.45
C ALA A 197 19.89 -0.03 -0.70
N PHE A 198 18.75 0.33 -1.28
CA PHE A 198 17.44 -0.02 -0.70
C PHE A 198 17.19 -1.53 -0.65
N ASP A 199 17.61 -2.28 -1.66
CA ASP A 199 17.53 -3.74 -1.65
C ASP A 199 18.35 -4.35 -0.52
N LYS A 200 19.53 -3.78 -0.23
CA LYS A 200 20.34 -4.17 0.92
C LYS A 200 19.62 -3.87 2.23
N ALA A 201 19.11 -2.65 2.41
CA ALA A 201 18.37 -2.27 3.62
C ALA A 201 17.16 -3.17 3.86
N VAL A 202 16.40 -3.52 2.83
CA VAL A 202 15.28 -4.47 2.94
C VAL A 202 15.76 -5.84 3.39
N ARG A 203 16.86 -6.36 2.82
CA ARG A 203 17.44 -7.65 3.24
C ARG A 203 17.91 -7.64 4.68
N ASP A 204 18.53 -6.54 5.12
CA ASP A 204 19.02 -6.39 6.50
C ASP A 204 17.84 -6.42 7.51
N ILE A 205 16.74 -5.72 7.22
CA ILE A 205 15.51 -5.78 8.04
C ILE A 205 14.93 -7.20 8.08
N VAL A 206 14.81 -7.84 6.92
CA VAL A 206 14.21 -9.17 6.80
C VAL A 206 15.04 -10.24 7.48
N LYS A 207 16.38 -10.10 7.48
CA LYS A 207 17.30 -11.03 8.12
C LYS A 207 17.07 -11.17 9.62
N VAL A 208 16.69 -10.09 10.30
CA VAL A 208 16.43 -10.11 11.75
C VAL A 208 14.96 -10.36 12.09
N SER A 209 14.05 -10.21 11.13
CA SER A 209 12.61 -10.45 11.33
C SER A 209 12.26 -11.93 11.23
N SER A 210 11.90 -12.56 12.36
CA SER A 210 11.41 -13.95 12.37
C SER A 210 10.14 -14.12 11.53
N THR A 211 9.22 -13.16 11.61
CA THR A 211 7.98 -13.15 10.83
C THR A 211 8.26 -13.12 9.32
N CYS A 212 9.12 -12.21 8.86
CA CYS A 212 9.46 -12.17 7.43
C CYS A 212 10.07 -13.49 6.95
N ARG A 213 11.00 -14.08 7.74
CA ARG A 213 11.61 -15.38 7.40
C ARG A 213 10.57 -16.49 7.34
N LEU A 214 9.63 -16.51 8.27
CA LEU A 214 8.52 -17.46 8.28
C LEU A 214 7.67 -17.34 7.01
N LEU A 215 7.29 -16.13 6.61
CA LEU A 215 6.51 -15.91 5.40
C LEU A 215 7.27 -16.27 4.12
N MET A 216 8.59 -16.11 4.10
CA MET A 216 9.44 -16.48 2.97
C MET A 216 9.56 -18.00 2.74
N THR A 217 9.04 -18.84 3.63
CA THR A 217 8.92 -20.28 3.37
C THR A 217 7.89 -20.60 2.27
N VAL A 218 6.97 -19.65 2.00
CA VAL A 218 5.97 -19.76 0.93
C VAL A 218 6.61 -19.55 -0.44
N PRO A 219 6.35 -20.43 -1.43
CA PRO A 219 6.88 -20.28 -2.78
C PRO A 219 6.59 -18.88 -3.36
N GLY A 220 7.57 -18.32 -4.04
CA GLY A 220 7.45 -17.02 -4.70
C GLY A 220 7.52 -15.80 -3.78
N ILE A 221 7.56 -15.99 -2.46
CA ILE A 221 7.66 -14.90 -1.47
C ILE A 221 9.14 -14.63 -1.15
N GLY A 222 9.63 -13.51 -1.65
CA GLY A 222 10.97 -12.99 -1.34
C GLY A 222 10.94 -11.88 -0.27
N ALA A 223 12.13 -11.35 0.05
CA ALA A 223 12.31 -10.31 1.07
C ALA A 223 11.39 -9.10 0.89
N LEU A 224 11.26 -8.58 -0.34
CA LEU A 224 10.38 -7.45 -0.65
C LEU A 224 8.92 -7.75 -0.35
N THR A 225 8.44 -8.91 -0.80
CA THR A 225 7.04 -9.31 -0.61
C THR A 225 6.76 -9.61 0.86
N GLY A 226 7.69 -10.29 1.56
CA GLY A 226 7.58 -10.57 2.98
C GLY A 226 7.48 -9.29 3.81
N LEU A 227 8.42 -8.35 3.63
CA LEU A 227 8.41 -7.07 4.36
C LEU A 227 7.19 -6.21 4.00
N ALA A 228 6.81 -6.15 2.72
CA ALA A 228 5.61 -5.42 2.30
C ALA A 228 4.34 -6.01 2.91
N TYR A 229 4.25 -7.33 3.01
CA TYR A 229 3.12 -8.00 3.63
C TYR A 229 3.06 -7.70 5.14
N VAL A 230 4.16 -7.88 5.86
CA VAL A 230 4.26 -7.59 7.30
C VAL A 230 3.89 -6.13 7.57
N SER A 231 4.47 -5.18 6.83
CA SER A 231 4.17 -3.76 7.00
C SER A 231 2.76 -3.36 6.54
N THR A 232 2.09 -4.14 5.70
CA THR A 232 0.69 -3.90 5.30
C THR A 232 -0.29 -4.42 6.32
N VAL A 233 -0.08 -5.61 6.85
CA VAL A 233 -0.92 -6.24 7.85
C VAL A 233 -0.62 -5.68 9.24
N GLU A 234 0.65 -5.59 9.63
CA GLU A 234 1.25 -5.14 10.89
C GLU A 234 0.89 -6.03 12.09
N ASP A 235 -0.38 -6.26 12.32
CA ASP A 235 -0.92 -7.14 13.34
C ASP A 235 -1.91 -8.11 12.69
N PRO A 236 -1.63 -9.43 12.69
CA PRO A 236 -2.50 -10.42 12.07
C PRO A 236 -3.82 -10.61 12.84
N ASP A 237 -3.87 -10.34 14.15
CA ASP A 237 -5.06 -10.55 14.98
C ASP A 237 -6.15 -9.49 14.74
N ARG A 238 -5.84 -8.41 14.03
CA ARG A 238 -6.83 -7.45 13.51
C ARG A 238 -7.86 -8.09 12.57
N PHE A 239 -7.53 -9.24 12.00
CA PHE A 239 -8.39 -9.94 11.06
C PHE A 239 -8.96 -11.21 11.69
N LYS A 240 -10.23 -11.19 12.05
CA LYS A 240 -10.92 -12.36 12.61
C LYS A 240 -10.78 -13.61 11.72
N GLN A 241 -10.70 -13.41 10.40
CA GLN A 241 -10.60 -14.50 9.42
C GLN A 241 -9.55 -14.15 8.35
N SER A 242 -8.68 -15.11 8.02
CA SER A 242 -7.62 -14.93 7.02
C SER A 242 -8.14 -14.48 5.64
N ARG A 243 -9.34 -14.90 5.26
CA ARG A 243 -9.97 -14.48 3.99
C ARG A 243 -10.19 -12.97 3.89
N ALA A 244 -10.34 -12.26 5.01
CA ALA A 244 -10.52 -10.81 5.04
C ALA A 244 -9.26 -10.05 4.55
N VAL A 245 -8.07 -10.65 4.68
CA VAL A 245 -6.82 -10.05 4.20
C VAL A 245 -6.79 -9.92 2.69
N GLY A 246 -7.40 -10.86 1.96
CA GLY A 246 -7.57 -10.74 0.50
C GLY A 246 -8.35 -9.49 0.09
N ALA A 247 -9.38 -9.12 0.85
CA ALA A 247 -10.15 -7.89 0.66
C ALA A 247 -9.32 -6.65 1.04
N HIS A 248 -8.57 -6.72 2.15
CA HIS A 248 -7.67 -5.64 2.59
C HIS A 248 -6.59 -5.33 1.55
N CYS A 249 -6.08 -6.36 0.85
CA CYS A 249 -5.15 -6.18 -0.29
C CYS A 249 -5.86 -5.77 -1.60
N GLY A 250 -7.18 -5.63 -1.62
CA GLY A 250 -7.95 -5.26 -2.80
C GLY A 250 -7.98 -6.31 -3.90
N LEU A 251 -7.84 -7.59 -3.53
CA LEU A 251 -7.82 -8.75 -4.43
C LEU A 251 -9.16 -9.48 -4.52
N THR A 252 -10.22 -8.97 -3.87
CA THR A 252 -11.57 -9.50 -3.98
C THR A 252 -12.36 -8.80 -5.07
N PRO A 253 -13.21 -9.53 -5.83
CA PRO A 253 -14.10 -8.92 -6.80
C PRO A 253 -15.08 -7.93 -6.15
N ARG A 254 -15.49 -6.92 -6.91
CA ARG A 254 -16.68 -6.12 -6.58
C ARG A 254 -17.91 -6.93 -6.90
N GLN A 255 -18.90 -6.87 -6.04
CA GLN A 255 -20.21 -7.44 -6.31
C GLN A 255 -21.20 -6.33 -6.69
N TYR A 256 -22.02 -6.61 -7.67
CA TYR A 256 -23.14 -5.78 -8.11
C TYR A 256 -24.38 -6.64 -8.01
N GLN A 257 -25.18 -6.37 -6.98
CA GLN A 257 -26.45 -7.05 -6.76
C GLN A 257 -27.57 -6.02 -6.79
N SER A 258 -28.55 -6.24 -7.66
CA SER A 258 -29.76 -5.44 -7.74
C SER A 258 -30.89 -6.32 -8.25
N GLY A 259 -31.90 -6.55 -7.43
CA GLY A 259 -33.00 -7.46 -7.77
C GLY A 259 -32.50 -8.87 -8.12
N GLN A 260 -32.78 -9.33 -9.33
CA GLN A 260 -32.34 -10.65 -9.82
C GLN A 260 -30.89 -10.67 -10.37
N MET A 261 -30.23 -9.52 -10.49
CA MET A 261 -28.85 -9.46 -10.99
C MET A 261 -27.86 -9.71 -9.85
N ASP A 262 -27.03 -10.76 -9.98
CA ASP A 262 -25.84 -10.99 -9.18
C ASP A 262 -24.62 -11.12 -10.10
N ARG A 263 -23.82 -10.07 -10.16
CA ARG A 263 -22.68 -9.99 -11.07
C ARG A 263 -21.40 -9.67 -10.33
N SER A 264 -20.40 -10.56 -10.45
CA SER A 264 -19.04 -10.31 -9.99
C SER A 264 -18.26 -9.50 -11.01
N GLY A 265 -17.71 -8.35 -10.58
CA GLY A 265 -16.88 -7.47 -11.38
C GLY A 265 -15.39 -7.78 -11.25
N ARG A 266 -14.57 -6.81 -11.69
CA ARG A 266 -13.11 -6.84 -11.48
C ARG A 266 -12.79 -6.71 -9.99
N ILE A 267 -11.55 -7.05 -9.59
CA ILE A 267 -11.09 -6.84 -8.20
C ILE A 267 -11.26 -5.39 -7.77
N SER A 268 -11.53 -5.19 -6.47
CA SER A 268 -11.86 -3.87 -5.90
C SER A 268 -10.73 -2.85 -6.05
N ARG A 269 -9.47 -3.31 -6.07
CA ARG A 269 -8.26 -2.49 -6.04
C ARG A 269 -8.20 -1.53 -4.84
N CYS A 270 -9.07 -1.73 -3.84
CA CYS A 270 -8.99 -1.03 -2.57
C CYS A 270 -7.78 -1.51 -1.78
N GLY A 271 -7.13 -0.60 -1.04
CA GLY A 271 -5.94 -0.92 -0.25
C GLY A 271 -4.62 -0.69 -0.99
N ASP A 272 -3.55 -1.17 -0.40
CA ASP A 272 -2.17 -0.88 -0.83
C ASP A 272 -1.85 -1.47 -2.22
N VAL A 273 -1.38 -0.61 -3.11
CA VAL A 273 -1.03 -0.98 -4.49
C VAL A 273 0.23 -1.84 -4.52
N LEU A 274 1.22 -1.53 -3.65
CA LEU A 274 2.52 -2.20 -3.66
C LEU A 274 2.37 -3.68 -3.29
N ILE A 275 1.70 -3.99 -2.17
CA ILE A 275 1.50 -5.39 -1.77
C ILE A 275 0.69 -6.17 -2.81
N ARG A 276 -0.33 -5.57 -3.40
CA ARG A 276 -1.11 -6.22 -4.46
C ARG A 276 -0.25 -6.56 -5.68
N THR A 277 0.63 -5.64 -6.09
CA THR A 277 1.57 -5.85 -7.20
C THR A 277 2.55 -6.97 -6.87
N LEU A 278 3.16 -6.93 -5.68
CA LEU A 278 4.13 -7.94 -5.26
C LEU A 278 3.51 -9.34 -5.12
N LEU A 279 2.28 -9.44 -4.61
CA LEU A 279 1.56 -10.73 -4.57
C LEU A 279 1.23 -11.24 -5.98
N TYR A 280 0.87 -10.36 -6.91
CA TYR A 280 0.64 -10.72 -8.30
C TYR A 280 1.93 -11.18 -8.99
N GLU A 281 3.06 -10.54 -8.73
CA GLU A 281 4.38 -10.96 -9.21
C GLU A 281 4.80 -12.30 -8.61
N ALA A 282 4.61 -12.51 -7.31
CA ALA A 282 4.85 -13.78 -6.63
C ALA A 282 4.03 -14.92 -7.25
N ALA A 283 2.75 -14.67 -7.52
CA ALA A 283 1.89 -15.60 -8.24
C ALA A 283 2.41 -15.90 -9.66
N GLY A 284 2.93 -14.87 -10.34
CA GLY A 284 3.59 -15.06 -11.64
C GLY A 284 4.82 -15.95 -11.57
N VAL A 285 5.68 -15.74 -10.55
CA VAL A 285 6.86 -16.59 -10.31
C VAL A 285 6.49 -18.06 -10.09
N ILE A 286 5.45 -18.32 -9.29
CA ILE A 286 4.96 -19.68 -9.05
C ILE A 286 4.52 -20.34 -10.35
N LEU A 287 3.68 -19.64 -11.12
CA LEU A 287 3.13 -20.18 -12.38
C LEU A 287 4.18 -20.40 -13.47
N THR A 288 5.21 -19.55 -13.56
CA THR A 288 6.10 -19.57 -14.73
C THR A 288 7.52 -20.04 -14.45
N ARG A 289 8.00 -19.97 -13.20
CA ARG A 289 9.41 -20.23 -12.87
C ARG A 289 9.63 -21.34 -11.86
N LEU A 290 8.60 -21.69 -11.08
CA LEU A 290 8.72 -22.75 -10.07
C LEU A 290 8.81 -24.10 -10.76
N LYS A 291 9.94 -24.83 -10.53
CA LYS A 291 10.18 -26.17 -11.09
C LYS A 291 9.73 -27.28 -10.15
N ARG A 292 9.74 -27.02 -8.83
CA ARG A 292 9.33 -28.00 -7.81
C ARG A 292 7.82 -28.21 -7.84
N ALA A 293 7.37 -29.44 -7.62
CA ALA A 293 5.95 -29.77 -7.44
C ALA A 293 5.33 -28.94 -6.30
N CYS A 294 4.15 -28.38 -6.53
CA CYS A 294 3.52 -27.47 -5.60
C CYS A 294 2.01 -27.40 -5.87
N ASP A 295 1.18 -27.77 -4.90
CA ASP A 295 -0.29 -27.73 -4.99
C ASP A 295 -0.83 -26.36 -5.39
N LEU A 296 -0.12 -25.28 -4.99
CA LEU A 296 -0.51 -23.92 -5.38
C LEU A 296 -0.34 -23.68 -6.88
N LYS A 297 0.69 -24.28 -7.47
CA LYS A 297 0.95 -24.19 -8.92
C LYS A 297 -0.11 -24.97 -9.68
N ASP A 298 -0.36 -26.22 -9.30
CA ASP A 298 -1.33 -27.10 -9.95
C ASP A 298 -2.74 -26.50 -9.88
N TRP A 299 -3.12 -25.99 -8.70
CA TRP A 299 -4.39 -25.30 -8.53
C TRP A 299 -4.51 -24.04 -9.42
N ALA A 300 -3.44 -23.27 -9.56
CA ALA A 300 -3.47 -22.06 -10.37
C ALA A 300 -3.42 -22.38 -11.89
N GLU A 301 -2.74 -23.45 -12.30
CA GLU A 301 -2.71 -23.95 -13.69
C GLU A 301 -4.11 -24.42 -14.11
N ALA A 302 -4.84 -25.14 -13.26
CA ALA A 302 -6.23 -25.51 -13.52
C ALA A 302 -7.14 -24.28 -13.73
N ILE A 303 -6.88 -23.16 -13.04
CA ILE A 303 -7.58 -21.90 -13.30
C ILE A 303 -7.11 -21.27 -14.61
N ALA A 304 -5.81 -21.33 -14.91
CA ALA A 304 -5.25 -20.74 -16.13
C ALA A 304 -5.84 -21.41 -17.37
N THR A 305 -6.01 -22.74 -17.36
CA THR A 305 -6.61 -23.51 -18.45
C THR A 305 -8.05 -23.07 -18.75
N ARG A 306 -8.89 -22.88 -17.72
CA ARG A 306 -10.32 -22.53 -17.92
C ARG A 306 -10.60 -21.03 -18.06
N ALA A 307 -9.76 -20.16 -17.48
CA ALA A 307 -10.08 -18.74 -17.34
C ALA A 307 -8.94 -17.80 -17.79
N GLY A 308 -7.81 -18.35 -18.19
CA GLY A 308 -6.63 -17.62 -18.67
C GLY A 308 -5.66 -17.21 -17.55
N HIS A 309 -4.37 -17.06 -17.92
CA HIS A 309 -3.25 -16.78 -17.00
C HIS A 309 -3.43 -15.51 -16.16
N GLY A 310 -4.03 -14.45 -16.71
CA GLY A 310 -4.25 -13.20 -15.98
C GLY A 310 -5.17 -13.39 -14.77
N LYS A 311 -6.28 -14.12 -14.94
CA LYS A 311 -7.22 -14.44 -13.86
C LYS A 311 -6.61 -15.42 -12.86
N ALA A 312 -5.85 -16.42 -13.32
CA ALA A 312 -5.15 -17.36 -12.47
C ALA A 312 -4.15 -16.66 -11.54
N ARG A 313 -3.35 -15.72 -12.06
CA ARG A 313 -2.43 -14.90 -11.23
C ARG A 313 -3.15 -14.11 -10.16
N VAL A 314 -4.28 -13.48 -10.49
CA VAL A 314 -5.06 -12.71 -9.51
C VAL A 314 -5.64 -13.63 -8.43
N ALA A 315 -6.18 -14.78 -8.82
CA ALA A 315 -6.72 -15.78 -7.90
C ALA A 315 -5.63 -16.30 -6.96
N LEU A 316 -4.45 -16.64 -7.51
CA LEU A 316 -3.31 -17.10 -6.74
C LEU A 316 -2.76 -16.00 -5.81
N ALA A 317 -2.66 -14.75 -6.27
CA ALA A 317 -2.28 -13.61 -5.43
C ALA A 317 -3.20 -13.46 -4.20
N ARG A 318 -4.53 -13.61 -4.40
CA ARG A 318 -5.49 -13.63 -3.30
C ARG A 318 -5.27 -14.82 -2.36
N LYS A 319 -5.06 -16.01 -2.91
CA LYS A 319 -4.78 -17.24 -2.12
C LYS A 319 -3.49 -17.07 -1.31
N LEU A 320 -2.43 -16.50 -1.91
CA LEU A 320 -1.18 -16.17 -1.20
C LEU A 320 -1.42 -15.22 -0.04
N ALA A 321 -2.20 -14.15 -0.20
CA ALA A 321 -2.52 -13.23 0.89
C ALA A 321 -3.17 -13.96 2.08
N VAL A 322 -4.05 -14.92 1.82
CA VAL A 322 -4.73 -15.72 2.87
C VAL A 322 -3.76 -16.69 3.53
N ILE A 323 -2.92 -17.37 2.77
CA ILE A 323 -1.93 -18.33 3.27
C ILE A 323 -0.90 -17.63 4.15
N LEU A 324 -0.36 -16.51 3.71
CA LEU A 324 0.61 -15.71 4.47
C LEU A 324 0.03 -15.28 5.84
N HIS A 325 -1.24 -14.89 5.88
CA HIS A 325 -1.91 -14.55 7.13
C HIS A 325 -2.08 -15.78 8.04
N SER A 326 -2.50 -16.91 7.50
CA SER A 326 -2.65 -18.15 8.25
C SER A 326 -1.31 -18.62 8.85
N ILE A 327 -0.24 -18.60 8.06
CA ILE A 327 1.12 -18.93 8.50
C ILE A 327 1.59 -17.99 9.59
N TRP A 328 1.34 -16.69 9.44
CA TRP A 328 1.73 -15.72 10.47
C TRP A 328 1.02 -15.98 11.80
N ARG A 329 -0.28 -16.24 11.78
CA ARG A 329 -1.05 -16.54 13.01
C ARG A 329 -0.68 -17.85 13.66
N SER A 330 -0.42 -18.90 12.86
CA SER A 330 -0.10 -20.22 13.39
C SER A 330 1.36 -20.38 13.81
N GLY A 331 2.27 -19.55 13.28
CA GLY A 331 3.71 -19.73 13.46
C GLY A 331 4.29 -20.94 12.70
N VAL A 332 3.48 -21.68 11.93
CA VAL A 332 3.88 -22.91 11.24
C VAL A 332 4.35 -22.58 9.83
N PRO A 333 5.57 -22.98 9.43
CA PRO A 333 6.09 -22.77 8.07
C PRO A 333 5.22 -23.42 6.99
N TYR A 334 5.36 -22.93 5.76
CA TYR A 334 4.68 -23.54 4.61
C TYR A 334 5.11 -24.99 4.42
N ARG A 335 4.14 -25.88 4.34
CA ARG A 335 4.37 -27.30 4.02
C ARG A 335 4.31 -27.47 2.51
N TRP A 336 5.43 -27.92 1.94
CA TRP A 336 5.47 -28.35 0.56
C TRP A 336 4.74 -29.69 0.45
N ALA A 337 4.07 -29.93 -0.66
CA ALA A 337 3.64 -31.30 -0.98
C ALA A 337 4.90 -32.18 -0.98
N ASP A 338 4.90 -33.22 -0.16
CA ASP A 338 5.93 -34.23 -0.25
C ASP A 338 5.84 -34.80 -1.66
N SER A 339 6.93 -34.70 -2.41
CA SER A 339 7.06 -35.49 -3.61
C SER A 339 6.93 -36.93 -3.14
N ALA A 340 5.79 -37.55 -3.42
CA ALA A 340 5.68 -39.00 -3.32
C ALA A 340 6.93 -39.53 -4.02
N ILE A 341 7.77 -40.19 -3.25
CA ILE A 341 8.92 -40.93 -3.74
C ILE A 341 8.33 -41.88 -4.80
N ALA A 342 8.52 -41.52 -6.06
CA ALA A 342 8.26 -42.46 -7.14
C ALA A 342 9.25 -43.61 -6.94
N GLY A 343 8.76 -44.71 -6.34
CA GLY A 343 9.42 -45.98 -6.30
C GLY A 343 9.38 -46.62 -7.68
#